data_21859ada9450a7bb8edcafdba4457954
#
_entry.id   21859ada9450a7bb8edcafdba4457954
#
_cell.length_a   1.000
_cell.length_b   1.000
_cell.length_c   1.000
_cell.angle_alpha   90.00
_cell.angle_beta   90.00
_cell.angle_gamma   90.00
#
_symmetry.space_group_name_H-M   'P 1'
#
loop_
_entity.id
_entity.type
_entity.pdbx_description
1 polymer ?
#
loop_
_entity_poly.entity_id
_entity_poly.type
_entity_poly.pdbx_seq_one_letter_code
_entity_poly.pdbx_strand_id
1 'polypeptide(L)'
;MNANKRTSLAVLGVGIGLCLLGLGMIAGTVATLSTNQPEAPVAELPLFATASDTGESMSMATGPIDDEMEGVFFLDFVTGELACAVLNSRTAKLGAIFKTNVIKDLGIEEAKKPAYLMTTGGATFVGSTGNSKHDRSVVYVCDQNTGNFAGYSLAWNRNAAQKAVMQIDALRLLYAGNARAVKNQE
;
A
#
# COMPACT_ATOMS: atom_id res chain seq x y z
N MET A 1 34.86 -20.52 -71.57
CA MET A 1 33.72 -20.75 -70.63
C MET A 1 33.00 -19.41 -70.46
N ASN A 2 31.80 -19.27 -71.03
CA ASN A 2 31.15 -18.02 -71.36
C ASN A 2 30.81 -17.17 -70.17
N ALA A 3 31.11 -15.90 -70.20
CA ALA A 3 30.84 -14.87 -69.17
C ALA A 3 29.35 -14.90 -68.71
N ASN A 4 28.42 -15.13 -69.64
CA ASN A 4 26.98 -15.28 -69.37
C ASN A 4 26.61 -16.41 -68.42
N LYS A 5 27.35 -17.53 -68.38
CA LYS A 5 27.09 -18.62 -67.42
C LYS A 5 27.50 -18.26 -65.98
N ARG A 6 28.56 -17.47 -65.83
CA ARG A 6 29.03 -17.02 -64.49
C ARG A 6 28.08 -16.00 -63.87
N THR A 7 27.57 -15.07 -64.69
CA THR A 7 26.57 -14.09 -64.21
C THR A 7 25.25 -14.76 -63.84
N SER A 8 24.78 -15.71 -64.65
CA SER A 8 23.56 -16.47 -64.36
C SER A 8 23.69 -17.30 -63.06
N LEU A 9 24.85 -17.92 -62.79
CA LEU A 9 25.08 -18.66 -61.57
C LEU A 9 25.15 -17.74 -60.34
N ALA A 10 25.73 -16.56 -60.47
CA ALA A 10 25.79 -15.57 -59.41
C ALA A 10 24.38 -15.03 -59.04
N VAL A 11 23.57 -14.71 -60.04
CA VAL A 11 22.19 -14.25 -59.84
C VAL A 11 21.33 -15.34 -59.17
N LEU A 12 21.49 -16.61 -59.59
CA LEU A 12 20.80 -17.74 -58.98
C LEU A 12 21.19 -17.91 -57.50
N GLY A 13 22.47 -17.77 -57.19
CA GLY A 13 22.98 -17.89 -55.79
C GLY A 13 22.45 -16.78 -54.88
N VAL A 14 22.39 -15.53 -55.36
CA VAL A 14 21.82 -14.38 -54.63
C VAL A 14 20.31 -14.60 -54.42
N GLY A 15 19.58 -15.08 -55.40
CA GLY A 15 18.15 -15.36 -55.30
C GLY A 15 17.83 -16.43 -54.24
N ILE A 16 18.59 -17.53 -54.24
CA ILE A 16 18.42 -18.61 -53.24
C ILE A 16 18.78 -18.09 -51.84
N GLY A 17 19.83 -17.29 -51.68
CA GLY A 17 20.23 -16.69 -50.40
C GLY A 17 19.15 -15.79 -49.83
N LEU A 18 18.51 -14.94 -50.64
CA LEU A 18 17.41 -14.06 -50.25
C LEU A 18 16.16 -14.85 -49.83
N CYS A 19 15.84 -15.95 -50.54
CA CYS A 19 14.71 -16.81 -50.17
C CYS A 19 14.95 -17.55 -48.82
N LEU A 20 16.16 -18.00 -48.55
CA LEU A 20 16.50 -18.66 -47.30
C LEU A 20 16.45 -17.68 -46.11
N LEU A 21 16.88 -16.43 -46.33
CA LEU A 21 16.75 -15.35 -45.32
C LEU A 21 15.27 -15.03 -45.01
N GLY A 22 14.44 -14.95 -46.05
CA GLY A 22 13.00 -14.70 -45.88
C GLY A 22 12.28 -15.82 -45.12
N LEU A 23 12.58 -17.07 -45.44
CA LEU A 23 12.04 -18.24 -44.72
C LEU A 23 12.51 -18.32 -43.29
N GLY A 24 13.77 -17.93 -42.99
CA GLY A 24 14.29 -17.87 -41.63
C GLY A 24 13.58 -16.84 -40.77
N MET A 25 13.24 -15.68 -41.32
CA MET A 25 12.48 -14.63 -40.60
C MET A 25 11.05 -15.10 -40.29
N ILE A 26 10.38 -15.75 -41.27
CA ILE A 26 9.02 -16.26 -41.03
C ILE A 26 9.01 -17.36 -39.97
N ALA A 27 9.95 -18.32 -40.05
CA ALA A 27 10.07 -19.37 -39.06
C ALA A 27 10.41 -18.86 -37.65
N GLY A 28 11.25 -17.81 -37.56
CA GLY A 28 11.60 -17.15 -36.30
C GLY A 28 10.41 -16.45 -35.64
N THR A 29 9.60 -15.74 -36.42
CA THR A 29 8.39 -15.07 -35.89
C THR A 29 7.31 -16.05 -35.45
N VAL A 30 7.12 -17.15 -36.16
CA VAL A 30 6.17 -18.21 -35.75
C VAL A 30 6.63 -18.89 -34.48
N ALA A 31 7.93 -19.18 -34.34
CA ALA A 31 8.47 -19.78 -33.12
C ALA A 31 8.28 -18.87 -31.88
N THR A 32 8.47 -17.55 -32.03
CA THR A 32 8.24 -16.61 -30.92
C THR A 32 6.76 -16.41 -30.58
N LEU A 33 5.85 -16.54 -31.54
CA LEU A 33 4.40 -16.49 -31.29
C LEU A 33 3.84 -17.79 -30.70
N SER A 34 4.53 -18.93 -30.89
CA SER A 34 4.11 -20.23 -30.37
C SER A 34 4.56 -20.49 -28.91
N THR A 35 5.45 -19.68 -28.37
CA THR A 35 5.73 -19.66 -26.93
C THR A 35 4.66 -18.83 -26.20
N ASN A 36 3.39 -19.22 -26.33
CA ASN A 36 2.41 -18.90 -25.31
C ASN A 36 2.84 -19.62 -24.03
N GLN A 37 3.80 -19.06 -23.30
CA GLN A 37 3.88 -19.35 -21.88
C GLN A 37 2.51 -18.99 -21.31
N PRO A 38 1.82 -19.91 -20.62
CA PRO A 38 0.68 -19.51 -19.84
C PRO A 38 1.20 -18.42 -18.91
N GLU A 39 0.70 -17.18 -19.08
CA GLU A 39 0.91 -16.15 -18.08
C GLU A 39 0.54 -16.79 -16.75
N ALA A 40 1.53 -16.99 -15.89
CA ALA A 40 1.27 -17.38 -14.52
C ALA A 40 0.23 -16.37 -14.02
N PRO A 41 -0.89 -16.82 -13.44
CA PRO A 41 -1.90 -15.89 -12.96
C PRO A 41 -1.16 -14.92 -12.05
N VAL A 42 -1.02 -13.68 -12.50
CA VAL A 42 -0.50 -12.60 -11.68
C VAL A 42 -1.52 -12.53 -10.58
N ALA A 43 -1.17 -13.03 -9.39
CA ALA A 43 -1.99 -12.85 -8.22
C ALA A 43 -2.16 -11.33 -8.13
N GLU A 44 -3.39 -10.84 -8.32
CA GLU A 44 -3.73 -9.46 -8.09
C GLU A 44 -3.47 -9.19 -6.60
N LEU A 45 -2.24 -8.82 -6.30
CA LEU A 45 -1.90 -8.31 -4.98
C LEU A 45 -2.66 -7.00 -4.85
N PRO A 46 -3.61 -6.88 -3.91
CA PRO A 46 -4.27 -5.63 -3.68
C PRO A 46 -3.19 -4.59 -3.32
N LEU A 47 -2.95 -3.67 -4.24
CA LEU A 47 -2.01 -2.58 -4.05
C LEU A 47 -2.72 -1.54 -3.18
N PHE A 48 -2.52 -1.61 -1.85
CA PHE A 48 -2.97 -0.57 -0.95
C PHE A 48 -1.96 0.57 -1.00
N ALA A 49 -2.31 1.63 -1.71
CA ALA A 49 -1.54 2.87 -1.70
C ALA A 49 -1.91 3.64 -0.43
N THR A 50 -0.98 3.75 0.51
CA THR A 50 -1.11 4.67 1.64
C THR A 50 -0.48 6.00 1.26
N ALA A 51 -1.18 7.10 1.53
CA ALA A 51 -0.68 8.45 1.33
C ALA A 51 -0.68 9.20 2.67
N SER A 52 0.30 10.05 2.90
CA SER A 52 0.31 10.99 4.03
C SER A 52 0.75 12.36 3.57
N ASP A 53 0.14 13.38 4.15
CA ASP A 53 0.49 14.79 3.96
C ASP A 53 0.49 15.51 5.31
N THR A 54 1.36 16.51 5.47
CA THR A 54 1.56 17.21 6.73
C THR A 54 1.56 18.71 6.52
N GLY A 55 0.58 19.38 7.11
CA GLY A 55 0.52 20.85 7.20
C GLY A 55 1.12 21.38 8.50
N GLU A 56 0.95 22.68 8.75
CA GLU A 56 1.48 23.34 9.96
C GLU A 56 0.76 22.94 11.25
N SER A 57 -0.52 22.63 11.17
CA SER A 57 -1.38 22.34 12.34
C SER A 57 -2.02 20.98 12.34
N MET A 58 -1.94 20.25 11.23
CA MET A 58 -2.60 18.97 11.05
C MET A 58 -1.82 18.09 10.08
N SER A 59 -1.89 16.78 10.29
CA SER A 59 -1.44 15.77 9.34
C SER A 59 -2.60 14.87 8.96
N MET A 60 -2.59 14.37 7.73
CA MET A 60 -3.58 13.45 7.18
C MET A 60 -2.88 12.25 6.54
N ALA A 61 -3.43 11.06 6.74
CA ALA A 61 -2.97 9.84 6.08
C ALA A 61 -4.16 8.94 5.74
N THR A 62 -4.03 8.09 4.73
CA THR A 62 -5.03 7.07 4.42
C THR A 62 -4.50 5.68 4.71
N GLY A 63 -5.40 4.71 4.92
CA GLY A 63 -5.01 3.33 5.10
C GLY A 63 -6.19 2.36 5.00
N PRO A 64 -5.95 1.12 4.53
CA PRO A 64 -6.99 0.12 4.36
C PRO A 64 -7.56 -0.31 5.71
N ILE A 65 -8.87 -0.28 5.83
CA ILE A 65 -9.60 -0.74 7.02
C ILE A 65 -9.97 -2.22 6.86
N ASP A 66 -10.53 -2.56 5.72
CA ASP A 66 -10.79 -3.94 5.31
C ASP A 66 -10.56 -4.11 3.79
N ASP A 67 -11.10 -5.15 3.18
CA ASP A 67 -10.95 -5.43 1.75
C ASP A 67 -11.71 -4.44 0.85
N GLU A 68 -12.69 -3.72 1.41
CA GLU A 68 -13.65 -2.90 0.66
C GLU A 68 -13.61 -1.42 1.07
N MET A 69 -12.95 -1.09 2.19
CA MET A 69 -13.01 0.24 2.80
C MET A 69 -11.64 0.76 3.20
N GLU A 70 -11.48 2.05 3.01
CA GLU A 70 -10.30 2.81 3.42
C GLU A 70 -10.71 3.85 4.47
N GLY A 71 -9.82 4.08 5.44
CA GLY A 71 -9.98 5.12 6.45
C GLY A 71 -9.07 6.30 6.16
N VAL A 72 -9.53 7.49 6.54
CA VAL A 72 -8.72 8.71 6.54
C VAL A 72 -8.40 9.05 7.99
N PHE A 73 -7.12 9.13 8.31
CA PHE A 73 -6.59 9.48 9.62
C PHE A 73 -6.21 10.94 9.65
N PHE A 74 -6.54 11.62 10.73
CA PHE A 74 -6.20 13.02 10.99
C PHE A 74 -5.53 13.14 12.34
N LEU A 75 -4.43 13.87 12.42
CA LEU A 75 -3.78 14.22 13.67
C LEU A 75 -3.75 15.75 13.80
N ASP A 76 -4.46 16.26 14.78
CA ASP A 76 -4.44 17.68 15.15
C ASP A 76 -3.23 17.96 16.05
N PHE A 77 -2.33 18.82 15.60
CA PHE A 77 -1.08 19.13 16.31
C PHE A 77 -1.30 20.05 17.51
N VAL A 78 -2.43 20.75 17.57
CA VAL A 78 -2.76 21.66 18.66
C VAL A 78 -3.30 20.89 19.85
N THR A 79 -4.19 19.93 19.59
CA THR A 79 -4.89 19.16 20.63
C THR A 79 -4.29 17.81 20.89
N GLY A 80 -3.47 17.28 19.96
CA GLY A 80 -3.00 15.90 19.96
C GLY A 80 -4.11 14.88 19.72
N GLU A 81 -5.27 15.30 19.20
CA GLU A 81 -6.34 14.39 18.84
C GLU A 81 -5.97 13.65 17.55
N LEU A 82 -5.96 12.32 17.62
CA LEU A 82 -5.87 11.43 16.49
C LEU A 82 -7.27 10.88 16.19
N ALA A 83 -7.76 11.10 14.98
CA ALA A 83 -9.08 10.65 14.54
C ALA A 83 -8.96 9.81 13.27
N CYS A 84 -9.86 8.83 13.10
CA CYS A 84 -10.05 8.09 11.86
C CYS A 84 -11.51 8.19 11.43
N ALA A 85 -11.74 8.61 10.19
CA ALA A 85 -13.04 8.63 9.54
C ALA A 85 -13.10 7.56 8.45
N VAL A 86 -14.16 6.75 8.44
CA VAL A 86 -14.37 5.69 7.44
C VAL A 86 -15.68 5.94 6.71
N LEU A 87 -15.61 6.02 5.37
CA LEU A 87 -16.81 6.08 4.54
C LEU A 87 -17.36 4.68 4.31
N ASN A 88 -18.68 4.55 4.44
CA ASN A 88 -19.36 3.30 4.11
C ASN A 88 -19.48 3.19 2.59
N SER A 89 -18.87 2.15 1.99
CA SER A 89 -18.85 1.93 0.54
C SER A 89 -20.23 1.74 -0.10
N ARG A 90 -21.21 1.30 0.67
CA ARG A 90 -22.58 1.05 0.17
C ARG A 90 -23.46 2.28 0.14
N THR A 91 -23.27 3.18 1.11
CA THR A 91 -24.13 4.36 1.28
C THR A 91 -23.47 5.67 0.87
N ALA A 92 -22.14 5.65 0.62
CA ALA A 92 -21.30 6.82 0.40
C ALA A 92 -21.43 7.88 1.53
N LYS A 93 -21.77 7.44 2.74
CA LYS A 93 -21.88 8.28 3.92
C LYS A 93 -20.82 7.91 4.95
N LEU A 94 -20.58 8.79 5.91
CA LEU A 94 -19.73 8.50 7.05
C LEU A 94 -20.29 7.28 7.80
N GLY A 95 -19.48 6.21 7.88
CA GLY A 95 -19.88 4.94 8.49
C GLY A 95 -19.20 4.68 9.84
N ALA A 96 -18.08 5.36 10.12
CA ALA A 96 -17.41 5.23 11.40
C ALA A 96 -16.54 6.45 11.71
N ILE A 97 -16.37 6.73 13.03
CA ILE A 97 -15.38 7.65 13.58
C ILE A 97 -14.73 6.98 14.78
N PHE A 98 -13.39 6.96 14.78
CA PHE A 98 -12.59 6.49 15.90
C PHE A 98 -11.66 7.62 16.33
N LYS A 99 -11.49 7.82 17.65
CA LYS A 99 -10.67 8.92 18.18
C LYS A 99 -9.86 8.49 19.38
N THR A 100 -8.68 9.11 19.54
CA THR A 100 -7.87 9.04 20.77
C THR A 100 -7.03 10.31 20.91
N ASN A 101 -6.34 10.48 22.04
CA ASN A 101 -5.38 11.55 22.23
C ASN A 101 -3.99 10.95 22.44
N VAL A 102 -3.02 11.38 21.63
CA VAL A 102 -1.67 10.77 21.60
C VAL A 102 -0.70 11.38 22.61
N ILE A 103 -1.04 12.52 23.24
CA ILE A 103 -0.14 13.27 24.13
C ILE A 103 0.38 12.40 25.25
N LYS A 104 -0.52 11.69 25.93
CA LYS A 104 -0.18 10.83 27.07
C LYS A 104 0.69 9.65 26.66
N ASP A 105 0.34 9.01 25.54
CA ASP A 105 1.01 7.80 25.06
C ASP A 105 2.42 8.10 24.54
N LEU A 106 2.63 9.33 24.01
CA LEU A 106 3.93 9.82 23.59
C LEU A 106 4.74 10.47 24.74
N GLY A 107 4.15 10.57 25.94
CA GLY A 107 4.83 11.20 27.09
C GLY A 107 5.16 12.67 26.86
N ILE A 108 4.31 13.41 26.14
CA ILE A 108 4.51 14.83 25.86
C ILE A 108 4.17 15.64 27.10
N GLU A 109 5.11 16.45 27.55
CA GLU A 109 4.90 17.39 28.67
C GLU A 109 4.05 18.58 28.21
N GLU A 110 3.08 19.04 29.03
CA GLU A 110 2.14 20.10 28.71
C GLU A 110 2.81 21.42 28.27
N ALA A 111 4.04 21.68 28.73
CA ALA A 111 4.78 22.88 28.39
C ALA A 111 5.60 22.80 27.08
N LYS A 112 5.67 21.62 26.47
CA LYS A 112 6.48 21.42 25.27
C LYS A 112 5.58 21.34 24.03
N LYS A 113 5.93 22.09 23.00
CA LYS A 113 5.29 21.96 21.69
C LYS A 113 5.83 20.73 20.99
N PRO A 114 5.01 19.70 20.72
CA PRO A 114 5.45 18.52 19.99
C PRO A 114 5.70 18.83 18.51
N ALA A 115 6.55 18.02 17.88
CA ALA A 115 6.76 18.03 16.45
C ALA A 115 6.35 16.66 15.89
N TYR A 116 5.10 16.56 15.48
CA TYR A 116 4.53 15.28 15.08
C TYR A 116 4.93 14.85 13.67
N LEU A 117 5.11 13.53 13.53
CA LEU A 117 5.05 12.80 12.26
C LEU A 117 3.93 11.78 12.36
N MET A 118 3.18 11.60 11.29
CA MET A 118 2.16 10.56 11.19
C MET A 118 2.29 9.81 9.87
N THR A 119 2.14 8.49 9.93
CA THR A 119 2.06 7.63 8.75
C THR A 119 1.19 6.42 9.05
N THR A 120 0.72 5.76 8.01
CA THR A 120 0.00 4.49 8.11
C THR A 120 0.81 3.37 7.51
N GLY A 121 0.62 2.17 8.03
CA GLY A 121 1.23 0.95 7.51
C GLY A 121 0.25 -0.21 7.53
N GLY A 122 0.33 -1.10 6.55
CA GLY A 122 -0.48 -2.32 6.53
C GLY A 122 0.00 -3.32 7.59
N ALA A 123 -0.93 -3.92 8.31
CA ALA A 123 -0.64 -4.99 9.26
C ALA A 123 -1.71 -6.08 9.20
N THR A 124 -1.29 -7.33 9.38
CA THR A 124 -2.22 -8.45 9.50
C THR A 124 -2.06 -9.06 10.89
N PHE A 125 -3.08 -8.91 11.72
CA PHE A 125 -3.06 -9.44 13.07
C PHE A 125 -3.62 -10.86 13.09
N VAL A 126 -2.79 -11.84 13.48
CA VAL A 126 -3.15 -13.25 13.59
C VAL A 126 -3.77 -13.49 14.95
N GLY A 127 -4.95 -14.13 15.01
CA GLY A 127 -5.57 -14.59 16.26
C GLY A 127 -6.64 -13.69 16.88
N SER A 128 -7.06 -12.61 16.22
CA SER A 128 -8.25 -11.88 16.68
C SER A 128 -9.52 -12.69 16.35
N THR A 129 -9.97 -13.50 17.31
CA THR A 129 -11.24 -14.23 17.25
C THR A 129 -12.33 -13.35 17.84
N GLY A 130 -13.31 -12.91 17.04
CA GLY A 130 -14.45 -12.11 17.49
C GLY A 130 -15.03 -11.23 16.40
N ASN A 131 -16.14 -10.56 16.72
CA ASN A 131 -16.85 -9.66 15.81
C ASN A 131 -16.10 -8.34 15.55
N SER A 132 -15.10 -8.01 16.37
CA SER A 132 -14.23 -6.85 16.20
C SER A 132 -12.81 -7.35 15.94
N LYS A 133 -12.46 -7.45 14.66
CA LYS A 133 -11.07 -7.69 14.25
C LYS A 133 -10.32 -6.36 14.27
N HIS A 134 -9.02 -6.41 14.54
CA HIS A 134 -8.16 -5.27 14.21
C HIS A 134 -8.31 -5.01 12.70
N ASP A 135 -8.30 -3.74 12.33
CA ASP A 135 -8.22 -3.33 10.94
C ASP A 135 -6.91 -3.80 10.29
N ARG A 136 -6.76 -3.51 9.03
CA ARG A 136 -5.54 -3.84 8.26
C ARG A 136 -4.48 -2.75 8.34
N SER A 137 -4.76 -1.64 9.01
CA SER A 137 -3.85 -0.52 9.15
C SER A 137 -3.44 -0.30 10.60
N VAL A 138 -2.18 0.05 10.76
CA VAL A 138 -1.67 0.70 11.96
C VAL A 138 -1.33 2.13 11.60
N VAL A 139 -1.84 3.10 12.35
CA VAL A 139 -1.39 4.47 12.27
C VAL A 139 -0.29 4.69 13.30
N TYR A 140 0.85 5.17 12.84
CA TYR A 140 2.02 5.48 13.67
C TYR A 140 2.13 6.99 13.84
N VAL A 141 2.30 7.42 15.07
CA VAL A 141 2.57 8.81 15.42
C VAL A 141 3.89 8.87 16.17
N CYS A 142 4.74 9.82 15.80
CA CYS A 142 6.03 10.04 16.45
C CYS A 142 6.19 11.51 16.80
N ASP A 143 6.74 11.81 17.99
CA ASP A 143 7.24 13.14 18.32
C ASP A 143 8.73 13.21 17.93
N GLN A 144 9.05 14.06 16.94
CA GLN A 144 10.41 14.25 16.45
C GLN A 144 11.37 14.81 17.50
N ASN A 145 10.87 15.56 18.48
CA ASN A 145 11.71 16.16 19.50
C ASN A 145 12.30 15.12 20.45
N THR A 146 11.46 14.18 20.90
CA THR A 146 11.83 13.15 21.87
C THR A 146 12.24 11.84 21.20
N GLY A 147 11.71 11.54 20.00
CA GLY A 147 11.80 10.25 19.35
C GLY A 147 10.80 9.23 19.90
N ASN A 148 9.88 9.63 20.77
CA ASN A 148 8.80 8.76 21.24
C ASN A 148 7.82 8.52 20.09
N PHE A 149 7.36 7.27 19.96
CA PHE A 149 6.38 6.89 18.96
C PHE A 149 5.35 5.93 19.54
N ALA A 150 4.16 5.94 18.94
CA ALA A 150 3.07 5.04 19.28
C ALA A 150 2.37 4.54 18.02
N GLY A 151 1.87 3.31 18.07
CA GLY A 151 1.09 2.69 17.02
C GLY A 151 -0.32 2.41 17.51
N TYR A 152 -1.32 2.75 16.68
CA TYR A 152 -2.73 2.58 17.00
C TYR A 152 -3.44 1.79 15.91
N SER A 153 -4.44 1.01 16.32
CA SER A 153 -5.41 0.36 15.43
C SER A 153 -6.82 0.69 15.85
N LEU A 154 -7.78 0.42 14.98
CA LEU A 154 -9.19 0.52 15.31
C LEU A 154 -9.83 -0.88 15.43
N ALA A 155 -10.88 -0.97 16.24
CA ALA A 155 -11.67 -2.19 16.38
C ALA A 155 -12.80 -2.18 15.34
N TRP A 156 -12.49 -2.64 14.13
CA TRP A 156 -13.44 -2.62 13.03
C TRP A 156 -14.50 -3.71 13.15
N ASN A 157 -15.78 -3.33 13.06
CA ASN A 157 -16.89 -4.26 13.02
C ASN A 157 -17.50 -4.29 11.60
N ARG A 158 -17.08 -5.27 10.81
CA ARG A 158 -17.55 -5.46 9.43
C ARG A 158 -19.06 -5.69 9.35
N ASN A 159 -19.65 -6.39 10.33
CA ASN A 159 -21.10 -6.64 10.34
C ASN A 159 -21.89 -5.36 10.54
N ALA A 160 -21.41 -4.45 11.39
CA ALA A 160 -22.03 -3.13 11.57
C ALA A 160 -21.92 -2.30 10.28
N ALA A 161 -20.77 -2.31 9.63
CA ALA A 161 -20.54 -1.62 8.36
C ALA A 161 -21.47 -2.15 7.25
N GLN A 162 -21.63 -3.46 7.13
CA GLN A 162 -22.53 -4.08 6.16
C GLN A 162 -24.00 -3.72 6.37
N LYS A 163 -24.40 -3.50 7.62
CA LYS A 163 -25.74 -3.03 8.00
C LYS A 163 -25.89 -1.51 7.97
N ALA A 164 -24.87 -0.78 7.53
CA ALA A 164 -24.80 0.67 7.54
C ALA A 164 -25.05 1.30 8.93
N VAL A 165 -24.65 0.60 9.99
CA VAL A 165 -24.72 1.10 11.37
C VAL A 165 -23.47 1.91 11.63
N MET A 166 -23.65 3.18 12.06
CA MET A 166 -22.56 4.08 12.44
C MET A 166 -21.78 3.52 13.63
N GLN A 167 -20.45 3.49 13.49
CA GLN A 167 -19.55 3.05 14.55
C GLN A 167 -18.82 4.26 15.15
N ILE A 168 -18.85 4.37 16.47
CA ILE A 168 -18.10 5.41 17.21
C ILE A 168 -17.37 4.70 18.34
N ASP A 169 -16.03 4.73 18.32
CA ASP A 169 -15.20 4.07 19.33
C ASP A 169 -13.84 4.77 19.42
N ALA A 170 -12.96 4.30 20.31
CA ALA A 170 -11.60 4.78 20.46
C ALA A 170 -10.64 4.03 19.52
N LEU A 171 -9.63 4.74 19.02
CA LEU A 171 -8.42 4.11 18.51
C LEU A 171 -7.68 3.44 19.67
N ARG A 172 -7.21 2.21 19.46
CA ARG A 172 -6.55 1.40 20.48
C ARG A 172 -5.04 1.49 20.36
N LEU A 173 -4.39 1.89 21.42
CA LEU A 173 -2.93 1.82 21.51
C LEU A 173 -2.49 0.35 21.43
N LEU A 174 -1.61 0.06 20.48
CA LEU A 174 -0.96 -1.25 20.32
C LEU A 174 0.39 -1.28 21.00
N TYR A 175 1.17 -0.23 20.80
CA TYR A 175 2.54 -0.13 21.29
C TYR A 175 2.95 1.34 21.41
N ALA A 176 3.76 1.63 22.43
CA ALA A 176 4.48 2.89 22.55
C ALA A 176 5.94 2.62 22.91
N GLY A 177 6.86 3.42 22.37
CA GLY A 177 8.29 3.25 22.58
C GLY A 177 9.07 4.48 22.17
N ASN A 178 10.41 4.36 22.15
CA ASN A 178 11.31 5.43 21.74
C ASN A 178 12.27 4.94 20.67
N ALA A 179 12.29 5.59 19.51
CA ALA A 179 13.11 5.21 18.37
C ALA A 179 14.62 5.49 18.59
N ARG A 180 14.96 6.38 19.53
CA ARG A 180 16.35 6.73 19.85
C ARG A 180 16.94 5.88 20.98
N ALA A 181 16.09 5.21 21.74
CA ALA A 181 16.46 4.43 22.93
C ALA A 181 16.61 2.93 22.65
N VAL A 182 16.77 2.51 21.40
CA VAL A 182 17.06 1.11 21.06
C VAL A 182 18.44 0.75 21.61
N LYS A 183 18.53 0.42 22.89
CA LYS A 183 19.63 -0.36 23.41
C LYS A 183 19.48 -1.76 22.85
N ASN A 184 20.48 -2.24 22.12
CA ASN A 184 20.60 -3.64 21.75
C ASN A 184 20.36 -4.49 23.00
N GLN A 185 19.24 -5.20 23.04
CA GLN A 185 19.06 -6.30 23.97
C GLN A 185 19.89 -7.43 23.37
N GLU A 186 21.09 -7.65 23.95
CA GLU A 186 21.86 -8.86 23.77
C GLU A 186 21.14 -10.06 24.41
#